data_f3589dd80516b027bdf3bccd10c6e6cf
#
_entry.id   f3589dd80516b027bdf3bccd10c6e6cf
#
_cell.length_a   1.000
_cell.length_b   1.000
_cell.length_c   1.000
_cell.angle_alpha   90.00
_cell.angle_beta   90.00
_cell.angle_gamma   90.00
#
_symmetry.space_group_name_H-M   'P 1'
#
loop_
_entity.id
_entity.type
_entity.pdbx_description
1 polymer ?
#
loop_
_entity_poly.entity_id
_entity_poly.type
_entity_poly.pdbx_seq_one_letter_code
_entity_poly.pdbx_strand_id
1 'polypeptide(L)'
;MIMRATGLLACLCTASPALAGKIFVSNEKGNDITVLDSESFEVIATFPGGQRPRGITASPDGKWLYVCASDDNLVRVFSTDTYEEQPTLPSGPDPELFVLHPSGNPLYIANEDDNIVTVVDVETRTVLAEVPVGVEPEGMGVSPDGRIVVNTSETTNMAHFIDTETFEIVQNVLVDQRPRFAQFTDDGATLLVSSEIGGTVSVIDPASGQIEKKITFEVPGVLPEALQPVGVRVTADGSKAYVALGPANRVAVVDGATWEVTDYLLVGQRVWQLAFSPDQKYLFTTNGNSNDISIIDVASDEVIRSVQVGEQPWGVVAVE
;
A
#
# COMPACT_ATOMS: atom_id res chain seq x y z
N MET A 1 30.69 23.85 -64.65
CA MET A 1 31.11 23.36 -63.29
C MET A 1 30.06 23.78 -62.33
N ILE A 2 29.11 22.85 -62.04
CA ILE A 2 27.91 23.11 -61.20
C ILE A 2 28.17 22.46 -59.86
N MET A 3 28.33 23.27 -58.78
CA MET A 3 28.46 22.84 -57.44
C MET A 3 27.05 22.53 -56.91
N ARG A 4 26.80 21.27 -56.50
CA ARG A 4 25.61 20.85 -55.74
C ARG A 4 25.90 21.04 -54.25
N ALA A 5 25.17 21.92 -53.61
CA ALA A 5 25.16 22.05 -52.16
C ALA A 5 24.19 20.99 -51.55
N THR A 6 24.75 20.07 -50.80
CA THR A 6 23.99 19.07 -50.03
C THR A 6 23.65 19.70 -48.66
N GLY A 7 22.40 20.09 -48.48
CA GLY A 7 21.88 20.52 -47.17
C GLY A 7 21.65 19.33 -46.23
N LEU A 8 22.36 19.32 -45.13
CA LEU A 8 22.15 18.37 -44.04
C LEU A 8 20.97 18.86 -43.18
N LEU A 9 19.84 18.15 -43.25
CA LEU A 9 18.68 18.43 -42.40
C LEU A 9 18.91 17.76 -41.03
N ALA A 10 19.27 18.53 -40.02
CA ALA A 10 19.36 18.05 -38.65
C ALA A 10 17.93 17.91 -38.08
N CYS A 11 17.50 16.69 -37.88
CA CYS A 11 16.26 16.38 -37.20
C CYS A 11 16.49 16.61 -35.69
N LEU A 12 16.02 17.73 -35.14
CA LEU A 12 15.91 17.93 -33.69
C LEU A 12 14.77 17.05 -33.16
N CYS A 13 15.12 15.90 -32.62
CA CYS A 13 14.20 15.16 -31.74
C CYS A 13 14.01 15.98 -30.45
N THR A 14 12.92 16.72 -30.34
CA THR A 14 12.47 17.25 -29.07
C THR A 14 11.94 16.06 -28.26
N ALA A 15 12.75 15.55 -27.35
CA ALA A 15 12.23 14.67 -26.30
C ALA A 15 11.22 15.51 -25.51
N SER A 16 9.93 15.12 -25.54
CA SER A 16 8.97 15.61 -24.56
C SER A 16 9.53 15.24 -23.18
N PRO A 17 9.57 16.16 -22.22
CA PRO A 17 9.88 15.76 -20.85
C PRO A 17 8.87 14.67 -20.47
N ALA A 18 9.35 13.47 -20.12
CA ALA A 18 8.53 12.52 -19.41
C ALA A 18 8.00 13.27 -18.18
N LEU A 19 6.69 13.25 -17.95
CA LEU A 19 6.18 13.74 -16.67
C LEU A 19 6.86 12.89 -15.60
N ALA A 20 7.59 13.56 -14.70
CA ALA A 20 8.18 12.90 -13.55
C ALA A 20 7.02 12.31 -12.72
N GLY A 21 7.16 11.05 -12.33
CA GLY A 21 6.17 10.39 -11.47
C GLY A 21 6.07 11.09 -10.12
N LYS A 22 5.02 10.80 -9.37
CA LYS A 22 4.74 11.42 -8.07
C LYS A 22 4.59 10.37 -6.98
N ILE A 23 5.01 10.74 -5.77
CA ILE A 23 4.82 9.95 -4.55
C ILE A 23 3.85 10.72 -3.67
N PHE A 24 2.74 10.11 -3.29
CA PHE A 24 1.74 10.69 -2.40
C PHE A 24 1.81 10.01 -1.04
N VAL A 25 1.84 10.80 0.03
CA VAL A 25 1.93 10.34 1.41
C VAL A 25 0.78 10.94 2.21
N SER A 26 -0.06 10.09 2.81
CA SER A 26 -1.10 10.52 3.74
C SER A 26 -0.50 10.77 5.12
N ASN A 27 -0.73 11.96 5.69
CA ASN A 27 -0.23 12.37 6.99
C ASN A 27 -1.39 12.38 7.99
N GLU A 28 -1.48 11.33 8.78
CA GLU A 28 -2.64 11.02 9.62
C GLU A 28 -3.00 12.15 10.59
N LYS A 29 -2.00 12.75 11.26
CA LYS A 29 -2.21 13.86 12.20
C LYS A 29 -2.09 15.23 11.54
N GLY A 30 -1.39 15.30 10.42
CA GLY A 30 -1.32 16.52 9.60
C GLY A 30 -2.63 16.85 8.90
N ASN A 31 -3.53 15.86 8.71
CA ASN A 31 -4.75 15.98 7.92
C ASN A 31 -4.50 16.44 6.49
N ASP A 32 -3.35 16.09 5.94
CA ASP A 32 -2.90 16.50 4.62
C ASP A 32 -2.23 15.36 3.85
N ILE A 33 -1.99 15.61 2.57
CA ILE A 33 -1.23 14.75 1.67
C ILE A 33 0.02 15.50 1.24
N THR A 34 1.18 14.92 1.49
CA THR A 34 2.45 15.40 0.94
C THR A 34 2.71 14.75 -0.42
N VAL A 35 3.14 15.53 -1.39
CA VAL A 35 3.52 15.06 -2.72
C VAL A 35 5.00 15.29 -2.93
N LEU A 36 5.69 14.23 -3.36
CA LEU A 36 7.10 14.30 -3.76
C LEU A 36 7.24 13.98 -5.25
N ASP A 37 8.22 14.57 -5.87
CA ASP A 37 8.70 14.19 -7.20
C ASP A 37 9.45 12.85 -7.09
N SER A 38 9.15 11.89 -7.96
CA SER A 38 9.69 10.51 -7.87
C SER A 38 11.15 10.36 -8.31
N GLU A 39 11.74 11.37 -8.99
CA GLU A 39 13.13 11.35 -9.42
C GLU A 39 14.05 12.07 -8.43
N SER A 40 13.67 13.28 -8.04
CA SER A 40 14.46 14.10 -7.11
C SER A 40 14.19 13.80 -5.64
N PHE A 41 13.03 13.21 -5.34
CA PHE A 41 12.48 12.99 -3.98
C PHE A 41 12.28 14.29 -3.19
N GLU A 42 12.15 15.42 -3.89
CA GLU A 42 11.84 16.70 -3.26
C GLU A 42 10.32 16.85 -3.07
N VAL A 43 9.92 17.43 -1.95
CA VAL A 43 8.51 17.78 -1.72
C VAL A 43 8.11 18.89 -2.68
N ILE A 44 7.10 18.64 -3.52
CA ILE A 44 6.63 19.57 -4.54
C ILE A 44 5.28 20.20 -4.22
N ALA A 45 4.48 19.56 -3.35
CA ALA A 45 3.19 20.07 -2.93
C ALA A 45 2.76 19.47 -1.59
N THR A 46 1.81 20.14 -0.93
CA THR A 46 1.03 19.61 0.19
C THR A 46 -0.39 20.16 0.06
N PHE A 47 -1.41 19.32 0.26
CA PHE A 47 -2.81 19.71 0.16
C PHE A 47 -3.66 18.98 1.21
N PRO A 48 -4.83 19.53 1.61
CA PRO A 48 -5.70 18.91 2.60
C PRO A 48 -6.17 17.51 2.16
N GLY A 49 -5.98 16.49 3.00
CA GLY A 49 -6.33 15.09 2.74
C GLY A 49 -7.62 14.62 3.40
N GLY A 50 -8.32 15.48 4.15
CA GLY A 50 -9.43 15.10 5.03
C GLY A 50 -8.99 14.94 6.47
N GLN A 51 -9.91 14.54 7.34
CA GLN A 51 -9.60 14.29 8.75
C GLN A 51 -9.08 12.85 8.93
N ARG A 52 -7.92 12.70 9.54
CA ARG A 52 -7.23 11.43 9.77
C ARG A 52 -7.07 10.62 8.47
N PRO A 53 -6.35 11.15 7.44
CA PRO A 53 -6.14 10.43 6.19
C PRO A 53 -5.18 9.25 6.41
N ARG A 54 -5.62 8.02 6.08
CA ARG A 54 -4.88 6.78 6.27
C ARG A 54 -4.65 6.05 4.95
N GLY A 55 -5.47 5.06 4.62
CA GLY A 55 -5.36 4.30 3.38
C GLY A 55 -5.30 5.22 2.15
N ILE A 56 -4.35 4.98 1.26
CA ILE A 56 -4.15 5.75 0.04
C ILE A 56 -3.80 4.82 -1.12
N THR A 57 -4.46 5.01 -2.27
CA THR A 57 -4.14 4.30 -3.51
C THR A 57 -4.45 5.15 -4.73
N ALA A 58 -3.96 4.75 -5.89
CA ALA A 58 -4.23 5.43 -7.15
C ALA A 58 -5.08 4.54 -8.08
N SER A 59 -5.81 5.17 -9.00
CA SER A 59 -6.44 4.44 -10.11
C SER A 59 -5.38 3.80 -11.01
N PRO A 60 -5.69 2.69 -11.72
CA PRO A 60 -4.73 2.02 -12.59
C PRO A 60 -4.17 2.89 -13.71
N ASP A 61 -4.90 3.93 -14.13
CA ASP A 61 -4.45 4.91 -15.12
C ASP A 61 -3.68 6.09 -14.51
N GLY A 62 -3.43 6.06 -13.20
CA GLY A 62 -2.68 7.06 -12.44
C GLY A 62 -3.37 8.41 -12.27
N LYS A 63 -4.62 8.61 -12.75
CA LYS A 63 -5.27 9.93 -12.76
C LYS A 63 -5.95 10.32 -11.46
N TRP A 64 -6.40 9.34 -10.70
CA TRP A 64 -7.16 9.54 -9.48
C TRP A 64 -6.43 8.99 -8.28
N LEU A 65 -6.43 9.75 -7.22
CA LEU A 65 -5.94 9.37 -5.91
C LEU A 65 -7.14 9.17 -4.99
N TYR A 66 -7.24 8.02 -4.35
CA TYR A 66 -8.24 7.70 -3.34
C TYR A 66 -7.60 7.75 -1.96
N VAL A 67 -8.28 8.35 -0.99
CA VAL A 67 -7.78 8.52 0.38
C VAL A 67 -8.89 8.22 1.37
N CYS A 68 -8.69 7.26 2.27
CA CYS A 68 -9.55 7.09 3.45
C CYS A 68 -9.40 8.30 4.37
N ALA A 69 -10.46 9.07 4.54
CA ALA A 69 -10.56 10.13 5.54
C ALA A 69 -11.37 9.58 6.72
N SER A 70 -10.66 8.93 7.66
CA SER A 70 -11.26 8.04 8.65
C SER A 70 -12.25 8.76 9.57
N ASP A 71 -11.90 9.94 10.08
CA ASP A 71 -12.79 10.74 10.93
C ASP A 71 -13.90 11.47 10.14
N ASP A 72 -13.77 11.57 8.80
CA ASP A 72 -14.83 12.09 7.91
C ASP A 72 -15.83 11.00 7.48
N ASN A 73 -15.53 9.73 7.71
CA ASN A 73 -16.35 8.56 7.33
C ASN A 73 -16.61 8.46 5.82
N LEU A 74 -15.60 8.74 5.00
CA LEU A 74 -15.70 8.70 3.54
C LEU A 74 -14.34 8.47 2.89
N VAL A 75 -14.36 8.17 1.59
CA VAL A 75 -13.15 8.16 0.75
C VAL A 75 -13.12 9.43 -0.09
N ARG A 76 -12.06 10.22 0.06
CA ARG A 76 -11.80 11.39 -0.76
C ARG A 76 -11.16 11.00 -2.07
N VAL A 77 -11.45 11.73 -3.12
CA VAL A 77 -10.92 11.52 -4.47
C VAL A 77 -10.26 12.79 -4.94
N PHE A 78 -9.01 12.71 -5.42
CA PHE A 78 -8.28 13.85 -5.94
C PHE A 78 -7.72 13.55 -7.33
N SER A 79 -7.57 14.59 -8.15
CA SER A 79 -6.75 14.51 -9.36
C SER A 79 -5.28 14.41 -8.97
N THR A 80 -4.54 13.43 -9.51
CA THR A 80 -3.09 13.32 -9.29
C THR A 80 -2.30 14.44 -9.96
N ASP A 81 -2.86 15.08 -11.00
CA ASP A 81 -2.22 16.18 -11.72
C ASP A 81 -2.40 17.53 -11.05
N THR A 82 -3.65 17.86 -10.70
CA THR A 82 -4.01 19.21 -10.21
C THR A 82 -4.20 19.26 -8.69
N TYR A 83 -4.29 18.09 -8.03
CA TYR A 83 -4.64 17.93 -6.61
C TYR A 83 -6.02 18.47 -6.24
N GLU A 84 -6.85 18.78 -7.23
CA GLU A 84 -8.23 19.22 -7.02
C GLU A 84 -9.09 18.04 -6.54
N GLU A 85 -9.88 18.31 -5.50
CA GLU A 85 -10.81 17.35 -4.96
C GLU A 85 -11.98 17.13 -5.93
N GLN A 86 -12.33 15.88 -6.11
CA GLN A 86 -13.47 15.39 -6.86
C GLN A 86 -14.60 15.00 -5.89
N PRO A 87 -15.83 14.77 -6.36
CA PRO A 87 -16.86 14.22 -5.50
C PRO A 87 -16.41 12.94 -4.81
N THR A 88 -16.65 12.84 -3.50
CA THR A 88 -16.23 11.75 -2.63
C THR A 88 -16.95 10.43 -2.93
N LEU A 89 -16.40 9.31 -2.45
CA LEU A 89 -17.07 8.02 -2.44
C LEU A 89 -17.67 7.77 -1.04
N PRO A 90 -18.86 7.13 -0.98
CA PRO A 90 -19.44 6.73 0.30
C PRO A 90 -18.56 5.69 0.99
N SER A 91 -18.58 5.68 2.31
CA SER A 91 -17.99 4.65 3.16
C SER A 91 -18.87 4.47 4.40
N GLY A 92 -18.67 3.38 5.12
CA GLY A 92 -19.08 3.27 6.52
C GLY A 92 -18.17 4.08 7.44
N PRO A 93 -18.43 4.09 8.75
CA PRO A 93 -17.61 4.79 9.72
C PRO A 93 -16.20 4.17 9.82
N ASP A 94 -15.25 5.05 10.10
CA ASP A 94 -13.83 4.75 10.27
C ASP A 94 -13.21 3.88 9.15
N PRO A 95 -13.15 4.39 7.89
CA PRO A 95 -12.47 3.69 6.82
C PRO A 95 -10.96 3.69 7.04
N GLU A 96 -10.37 2.49 7.11
CA GLU A 96 -8.95 2.28 7.39
C GLU A 96 -8.14 2.03 6.12
N LEU A 97 -8.09 0.81 5.66
CA LEU A 97 -7.50 0.43 4.38
C LEU A 97 -8.58 0.09 3.36
N PHE A 98 -8.19 0.16 2.13
CA PHE A 98 -9.01 -0.28 1.02
C PHE A 98 -8.15 -0.93 -0.06
N VAL A 99 -8.80 -1.65 -0.96
CA VAL A 99 -8.17 -2.15 -2.17
C VAL A 99 -9.08 -1.91 -3.36
N LEU A 100 -8.47 -1.45 -4.46
CA LEU A 100 -9.16 -1.29 -5.72
C LEU A 100 -9.07 -2.61 -6.50
N HIS A 101 -10.19 -3.05 -7.06
CA HIS A 101 -10.18 -4.19 -7.97
C HIS A 101 -9.19 -3.95 -9.13
N PRO A 102 -8.47 -4.95 -9.65
CA PRO A 102 -7.48 -4.76 -10.72
C PRO A 102 -8.01 -4.09 -11.99
N SER A 103 -9.31 -4.21 -12.27
CA SER A 103 -9.97 -3.49 -13.37
C SER A 103 -10.15 -1.98 -13.13
N GLY A 104 -9.89 -1.49 -11.91
CA GLY A 104 -10.15 -0.12 -11.50
C GLY A 104 -11.53 0.13 -10.89
N ASN A 105 -12.39 -0.90 -10.81
CA ASN A 105 -13.71 -0.83 -10.19
C ASN A 105 -14.18 -2.25 -9.84
N PRO A 106 -14.79 -2.52 -8.65
CA PRO A 106 -15.08 -1.59 -7.54
C PRO A 106 -13.91 -1.37 -6.56
N LEU A 107 -14.14 -0.50 -5.56
CA LEU A 107 -13.30 -0.28 -4.38
C LEU A 107 -13.88 -1.04 -3.18
N TYR A 108 -13.05 -1.75 -2.43
CA TYR A 108 -13.40 -2.49 -1.22
C TYR A 108 -12.76 -1.79 -0.03
N ILE A 109 -13.56 -1.37 0.95
CA ILE A 109 -13.15 -0.49 2.05
C ILE A 109 -13.39 -1.21 3.38
N ALA A 110 -12.37 -1.34 4.21
CA ALA A 110 -12.50 -1.84 5.58
C ALA A 110 -13.03 -0.71 6.48
N ASN A 111 -14.17 -0.93 7.14
CA ASN A 111 -14.79 0.01 8.06
C ASN A 111 -14.70 -0.54 9.48
N GLU A 112 -13.77 0.03 10.28
CA GLU A 112 -13.38 -0.52 11.57
C GLU A 112 -14.53 -0.54 12.57
N ASP A 113 -15.27 0.57 12.70
CA ASP A 113 -16.30 0.74 13.71
C ASP A 113 -17.56 -0.12 13.48
N ASP A 114 -17.90 -0.43 12.22
CA ASP A 114 -19.11 -1.20 11.88
C ASP A 114 -18.85 -2.69 11.60
N ASN A 115 -17.57 -3.12 11.58
CA ASN A 115 -17.18 -4.50 11.28
C ASN A 115 -17.65 -4.96 9.88
N ILE A 116 -17.50 -4.09 8.89
CA ILE A 116 -18.01 -4.28 7.53
C ILE A 116 -16.89 -4.00 6.52
N VAL A 117 -16.90 -4.72 5.41
CA VAL A 117 -16.25 -4.29 4.17
C VAL A 117 -17.31 -3.67 3.27
N THR A 118 -17.20 -2.37 3.00
CA THR A 118 -18.08 -1.67 2.06
C THR A 118 -17.53 -1.79 0.64
N VAL A 119 -18.36 -2.22 -0.30
CA VAL A 119 -18.01 -2.33 -1.72
C VAL A 119 -18.65 -1.17 -2.48
N VAL A 120 -17.85 -0.36 -3.15
CA VAL A 120 -18.30 0.89 -3.80
C VAL A 120 -17.94 0.87 -5.27
N ASP A 121 -18.93 1.13 -6.12
CA ASP A 121 -18.70 1.46 -7.52
C ASP A 121 -18.12 2.87 -7.62
N VAL A 122 -16.87 2.98 -8.10
CA VAL A 122 -16.15 4.26 -8.15
C VAL A 122 -16.66 5.20 -9.25
N GLU A 123 -17.30 4.67 -10.29
CA GLU A 123 -17.84 5.45 -11.41
C GLU A 123 -19.19 6.07 -11.05
N THR A 124 -20.10 5.25 -10.52
CA THR A 124 -21.45 5.69 -10.12
C THR A 124 -21.47 6.28 -8.71
N ARG A 125 -20.43 6.04 -7.90
CA ARG A 125 -20.31 6.45 -6.50
C ARG A 125 -21.43 5.91 -5.62
N THR A 126 -21.78 4.65 -5.84
CA THR A 126 -22.84 3.96 -5.10
C THR A 126 -22.30 2.74 -4.37
N VAL A 127 -22.85 2.45 -3.20
CA VAL A 127 -22.56 1.22 -2.47
C VAL A 127 -23.22 0.05 -3.23
N LEU A 128 -22.41 -0.96 -3.58
CA LEU A 128 -22.85 -2.19 -4.22
C LEU A 128 -23.21 -3.27 -3.20
N ALA A 129 -22.41 -3.37 -2.12
CA ALA A 129 -22.61 -4.34 -1.06
C ALA A 129 -21.95 -3.86 0.24
N GLU A 130 -22.45 -4.39 1.36
CA GLU A 130 -21.85 -4.32 2.67
C GLU A 130 -21.65 -5.75 3.17
N VAL A 131 -20.40 -6.16 3.35
CA VAL A 131 -20.02 -7.52 3.71
C VAL A 131 -19.64 -7.55 5.19
N PRO A 132 -20.47 -8.17 6.09
CA PRO A 132 -20.10 -8.33 7.48
C PRO A 132 -18.86 -9.22 7.62
N VAL A 133 -17.86 -8.74 8.37
CA VAL A 133 -16.60 -9.44 8.63
C VAL A 133 -16.36 -9.59 10.15
N GLY A 134 -15.12 -9.87 10.55
CA GLY A 134 -14.76 -9.90 11.97
C GLY A 134 -14.64 -8.51 12.58
N VAL A 135 -14.31 -8.47 13.88
CA VAL A 135 -14.22 -7.21 14.64
C VAL A 135 -12.94 -6.46 14.29
N GLU A 136 -13.07 -5.15 14.07
CA GLU A 136 -12.01 -4.22 13.68
C GLU A 136 -11.34 -4.64 12.36
N PRO A 137 -12.07 -4.56 11.20
CA PRO A 137 -11.48 -4.80 9.89
C PRO A 137 -10.48 -3.69 9.52
N GLU A 138 -9.28 -4.10 9.11
CA GLU A 138 -8.17 -3.18 8.79
C GLU A 138 -7.55 -3.49 7.42
N GLY A 139 -6.80 -4.59 7.33
CA GLY A 139 -6.03 -4.95 6.15
C GLY A 139 -6.89 -5.38 4.98
N MET A 140 -6.50 -4.96 3.78
CA MET A 140 -7.17 -5.31 2.54
C MET A 140 -6.16 -5.79 1.49
N GLY A 141 -6.51 -6.84 0.76
CA GLY A 141 -5.74 -7.34 -0.38
C GLY A 141 -6.67 -7.90 -1.46
N VAL A 142 -6.26 -7.82 -2.72
CA VAL A 142 -7.02 -8.39 -3.84
C VAL A 142 -6.13 -9.34 -4.63
N SER A 143 -6.68 -10.48 -5.06
CA SER A 143 -5.97 -11.42 -5.93
C SER A 143 -5.71 -10.78 -7.31
N PRO A 144 -4.59 -11.10 -7.97
CA PRO A 144 -4.25 -10.50 -9.27
C PRO A 144 -5.30 -10.75 -10.36
N ASP A 145 -6.03 -11.86 -10.28
CA ASP A 145 -7.14 -12.17 -11.19
C ASP A 145 -8.46 -11.47 -10.83
N GLY A 146 -8.48 -10.73 -9.72
CA GLY A 146 -9.63 -9.97 -9.24
C GLY A 146 -10.76 -10.79 -8.61
N ARG A 147 -10.61 -12.11 -8.44
CA ARG A 147 -11.71 -12.97 -7.98
C ARG A 147 -11.92 -12.97 -6.47
N ILE A 148 -10.87 -12.73 -5.71
CA ILE A 148 -10.88 -12.77 -4.25
C ILE A 148 -10.36 -11.46 -3.69
N VAL A 149 -11.09 -10.89 -2.75
CA VAL A 149 -10.62 -9.86 -1.84
C VAL A 149 -10.43 -10.48 -0.47
N VAL A 150 -9.32 -10.17 0.17
CA VAL A 150 -9.08 -10.59 1.56
C VAL A 150 -9.10 -9.37 2.46
N ASN A 151 -9.93 -9.45 3.50
CA ASN A 151 -9.94 -8.52 4.63
C ASN A 151 -9.33 -9.18 5.86
N THR A 152 -8.57 -8.44 6.65
CA THR A 152 -8.12 -8.88 7.97
C THR A 152 -8.90 -8.18 9.06
N SER A 153 -9.27 -8.90 10.11
CA SER A 153 -9.98 -8.36 11.28
C SER A 153 -9.15 -8.53 12.53
N GLU A 154 -8.74 -7.40 13.13
CA GLU A 154 -7.72 -7.31 14.17
C GLU A 154 -8.08 -8.11 15.43
N THR A 155 -9.25 -7.83 16.02
CA THR A 155 -9.68 -8.44 17.28
C THR A 155 -10.07 -9.90 17.14
N THR A 156 -10.62 -10.31 15.98
CA THR A 156 -10.98 -11.70 15.74
C THR A 156 -9.85 -12.56 15.19
N ASN A 157 -8.70 -11.95 14.85
CA ASN A 157 -7.52 -12.62 14.30
C ASN A 157 -7.80 -13.44 13.03
N MET A 158 -8.62 -12.90 12.14
CA MET A 158 -9.10 -13.61 10.96
C MET A 158 -8.67 -12.91 9.67
N ALA A 159 -8.41 -13.71 8.65
CA ALA A 159 -8.39 -13.29 7.25
C ALA A 159 -9.64 -13.86 6.57
N HIS A 160 -10.52 -12.97 6.10
CA HIS A 160 -11.79 -13.27 5.43
C HIS A 160 -11.61 -13.19 3.92
N PHE A 161 -11.89 -14.26 3.21
CA PHE A 161 -11.82 -14.33 1.75
C PHE A 161 -13.21 -14.06 1.17
N ILE A 162 -13.35 -12.98 0.44
CA ILE A 162 -14.60 -12.49 -0.13
C ILE A 162 -14.55 -12.73 -1.64
N ASP A 163 -15.53 -13.45 -2.17
CA ASP A 163 -15.73 -13.61 -3.62
C ASP A 163 -16.25 -12.31 -4.22
N THR A 164 -15.60 -11.82 -5.29
CA THR A 164 -15.90 -10.50 -5.87
C THR A 164 -17.13 -10.48 -6.78
N GLU A 165 -17.64 -11.64 -7.21
CA GLU A 165 -18.87 -11.72 -8.00
C GLU A 165 -20.11 -11.77 -7.09
N THR A 166 -20.02 -12.51 -5.97
CA THR A 166 -21.17 -12.73 -5.07
C THR A 166 -21.15 -11.82 -3.84
N PHE A 167 -19.98 -11.23 -3.49
CA PHE A 167 -19.73 -10.50 -2.25
C PHE A 167 -19.95 -11.33 -0.99
N GLU A 168 -19.83 -12.65 -1.10
CA GLU A 168 -19.94 -13.57 0.05
C GLU A 168 -18.56 -13.98 0.57
N ILE A 169 -18.45 -14.21 1.87
CA ILE A 169 -17.26 -14.81 2.47
C ILE A 169 -17.24 -16.31 2.11
N VAL A 170 -16.26 -16.70 1.32
CA VAL A 170 -16.09 -18.10 0.88
C VAL A 170 -15.13 -18.90 1.75
N GLN A 171 -14.26 -18.20 2.51
CA GLN A 171 -13.28 -18.84 3.39
C GLN A 171 -12.87 -17.91 4.52
N ASN A 172 -12.52 -18.50 5.66
CA ASN A 172 -11.95 -17.82 6.81
C ASN A 172 -10.68 -18.53 7.25
N VAL A 173 -9.60 -17.79 7.46
CA VAL A 173 -8.32 -18.31 7.94
C VAL A 173 -7.96 -17.65 9.26
N LEU A 174 -7.79 -18.45 10.32
CA LEU A 174 -7.29 -17.96 11.60
C LEU A 174 -5.79 -17.71 11.49
N VAL A 175 -5.38 -16.48 11.74
CA VAL A 175 -3.98 -16.03 11.75
C VAL A 175 -3.53 -15.66 13.16
N ASP A 176 -2.35 -15.06 13.32
CA ASP A 176 -1.90 -14.63 14.64
C ASP A 176 -2.56 -13.30 15.05
N GLN A 177 -2.25 -12.83 16.26
CA GLN A 177 -2.93 -11.69 16.87
C GLN A 177 -2.72 -10.38 16.10
N ARG A 178 -3.81 -9.65 15.92
CA ARG A 178 -3.91 -8.33 15.31
C ARG A 178 -3.38 -8.31 13.88
N PRO A 179 -4.05 -8.99 12.93
CA PRO A 179 -3.65 -8.95 11.53
C PRO A 179 -3.94 -7.57 10.91
N ARG A 180 -2.92 -7.01 10.21
CA ARG A 180 -2.89 -5.61 9.75
C ARG A 180 -2.85 -5.43 8.24
N PHE A 181 -2.38 -6.41 7.49
CA PHE A 181 -2.16 -6.27 6.06
C PHE A 181 -2.29 -7.61 5.34
N ALA A 182 -2.79 -7.57 4.11
CA ALA A 182 -2.89 -8.72 3.22
C ALA A 182 -2.28 -8.39 1.87
N GLN A 183 -1.35 -9.22 1.38
CA GLN A 183 -0.67 -9.03 0.11
C GLN A 183 -0.57 -10.35 -0.65
N PHE A 184 -1.16 -10.40 -1.84
CA PHE A 184 -0.93 -11.49 -2.78
C PHE A 184 0.39 -11.29 -3.52
N THR A 185 1.04 -12.40 -3.90
CA THR A 185 2.07 -12.38 -4.93
C THR A 185 1.45 -12.12 -6.30
N ASP A 186 2.21 -11.56 -7.26
CA ASP A 186 1.68 -11.19 -8.58
C ASP A 186 1.19 -12.38 -9.40
N ASP A 187 1.71 -13.59 -9.12
CA ASP A 187 1.19 -14.84 -9.71
C ASP A 187 -0.06 -15.38 -9.01
N GLY A 188 -0.49 -14.77 -7.90
CA GLY A 188 -1.64 -15.18 -7.11
C GLY A 188 -1.46 -16.49 -6.34
N ALA A 189 -0.27 -17.07 -6.35
CA ALA A 189 -0.02 -18.38 -5.73
C ALA A 189 0.12 -18.32 -4.20
N THR A 190 0.47 -17.15 -3.65
CA THR A 190 0.69 -16.96 -2.21
C THR A 190 0.02 -15.70 -1.70
N LEU A 191 -0.54 -15.79 -0.51
CA LEU A 191 -1.04 -14.65 0.26
C LEU A 191 -0.19 -14.48 1.52
N LEU A 192 0.32 -13.28 1.75
CA LEU A 192 1.01 -12.89 2.97
C LEU A 192 0.06 -12.08 3.86
N VAL A 193 -0.07 -12.47 5.12
CA VAL A 193 -0.86 -11.72 6.13
C VAL A 193 0.03 -11.40 7.32
N SER A 194 0.26 -10.11 7.58
CA SER A 194 0.99 -9.65 8.76
C SER A 194 0.11 -9.64 10.00
N SER A 195 0.66 -10.02 11.14
CA SER A 195 0.01 -10.04 12.46
C SER A 195 0.84 -9.24 13.45
N GLU A 196 0.43 -7.99 13.73
CA GLU A 196 1.20 -6.99 14.46
C GLU A 196 1.60 -7.47 15.86
N ILE A 197 0.62 -7.85 16.68
CA ILE A 197 0.87 -8.32 18.05
C ILE A 197 1.39 -9.76 18.05
N GLY A 198 0.99 -10.56 17.07
CA GLY A 198 1.51 -11.92 16.88
C GLY A 198 3.00 -11.97 16.49
N GLY A 199 3.56 -10.86 15.99
CA GLY A 199 4.97 -10.76 15.59
C GLY A 199 5.33 -11.64 14.40
N THR A 200 4.36 -11.98 13.53
CA THR A 200 4.54 -12.92 12.43
C THR A 200 3.97 -12.40 11.11
N VAL A 201 4.42 -12.99 9.99
CA VAL A 201 3.71 -12.93 8.71
C VAL A 201 3.34 -14.36 8.33
N SER A 202 2.05 -14.62 8.16
CA SER A 202 1.54 -15.91 7.68
C SER A 202 1.68 -15.99 6.17
N VAL A 203 2.31 -17.06 5.67
CA VAL A 203 2.40 -17.44 4.24
C VAL A 203 1.28 -18.46 3.99
N ILE A 204 0.30 -18.08 3.19
CA ILE A 204 -0.96 -18.80 3.02
C ILE A 204 -1.09 -19.23 1.55
N ASP A 205 -1.44 -20.50 1.31
CA ASP A 205 -1.98 -20.93 0.03
C ASP A 205 -3.43 -20.44 -0.09
N PRO A 206 -3.73 -19.47 -0.97
CA PRO A 206 -5.06 -18.86 -1.03
C PRO A 206 -6.14 -19.83 -1.53
N ALA A 207 -5.78 -20.88 -2.26
CA ALA A 207 -6.74 -21.87 -2.77
C ALA A 207 -7.27 -22.80 -1.68
N SER A 208 -6.42 -23.18 -0.73
CA SER A 208 -6.80 -24.07 0.38
C SER A 208 -7.00 -23.35 1.71
N GLY A 209 -6.47 -22.12 1.86
CA GLY A 209 -6.38 -21.39 3.12
C GLY A 209 -5.39 -21.98 4.12
N GLN A 210 -4.54 -22.88 3.68
CA GLN A 210 -3.53 -23.48 4.55
C GLN A 210 -2.37 -22.50 4.78
N ILE A 211 -2.02 -22.28 6.06
CA ILE A 211 -0.77 -21.57 6.41
C ILE A 211 0.38 -22.57 6.19
N GLU A 212 1.18 -22.31 5.17
CA GLU A 212 2.33 -23.15 4.81
C GLU A 212 3.56 -22.82 5.65
N LYS A 213 3.71 -21.53 6.01
CA LYS A 213 4.83 -21.07 6.81
C LYS A 213 4.43 -19.82 7.60
N LYS A 214 5.13 -19.58 8.71
CA LYS A 214 5.13 -18.31 9.43
C LYS A 214 6.52 -17.71 9.40
N ILE A 215 6.64 -16.49 8.91
CA ILE A 215 7.85 -15.69 8.97
C ILE A 215 7.89 -15.07 10.36
N THR A 216 9.00 -15.27 11.06
CA THR A 216 9.28 -14.68 12.37
C THR A 216 10.51 -13.78 12.28
N PHE A 217 10.63 -12.85 13.20
CA PHE A 217 11.66 -11.83 13.15
C PHE A 217 12.52 -11.87 14.41
N GLU A 218 13.83 -11.68 14.24
CA GLU A 218 14.79 -11.58 15.35
C GLU A 218 15.84 -10.51 15.01
N VAL A 219 15.86 -9.43 15.78
CA VAL A 219 16.83 -8.33 15.61
C VAL A 219 17.65 -8.21 16.89
N PRO A 220 18.98 -8.39 16.84
CA PRO A 220 19.84 -8.27 18.04
C PRO A 220 19.64 -6.95 18.78
N GLY A 221 19.31 -7.04 20.07
CA GLY A 221 19.11 -5.86 20.93
C GLY A 221 17.71 -5.21 20.81
N VAL A 222 16.81 -5.76 20.02
CA VAL A 222 15.40 -5.34 19.95
C VAL A 222 14.54 -6.38 20.66
N LEU A 223 13.63 -5.91 21.51
CA LEU A 223 12.69 -6.81 22.19
C LEU A 223 11.70 -7.41 21.20
N PRO A 224 11.30 -8.68 21.37
CA PRO A 224 10.31 -9.32 20.48
C PRO A 224 9.01 -8.53 20.33
N GLU A 225 8.54 -7.89 21.41
CA GLU A 225 7.31 -7.11 21.45
C GLU A 225 7.38 -5.82 20.59
N ALA A 226 8.58 -5.41 20.18
CA ALA A 226 8.77 -4.29 19.25
C ALA A 226 8.82 -4.73 17.78
N LEU A 227 8.92 -6.03 17.51
CA LEU A 227 8.93 -6.60 16.18
C LEU A 227 7.48 -6.80 15.70
N GLN A 228 6.82 -5.70 15.38
CA GLN A 228 5.39 -5.65 15.04
C GLN A 228 5.22 -5.49 13.52
N PRO A 229 5.04 -6.58 12.77
CA PRO A 229 4.87 -6.50 11.31
C PRO A 229 3.54 -5.84 10.94
N VAL A 230 3.60 -4.87 10.02
CA VAL A 230 2.44 -4.12 9.51
C VAL A 230 2.40 -4.21 7.98
N GLY A 231 2.90 -3.22 7.26
CA GLY A 231 2.93 -3.22 5.80
C GLY A 231 3.81 -4.33 5.22
N VAL A 232 3.32 -4.97 4.17
CA VAL A 232 4.05 -6.01 3.42
C VAL A 232 4.02 -5.67 1.94
N ARG A 233 5.14 -5.83 1.24
CA ARG A 233 5.21 -5.76 -0.22
C ARG A 233 6.08 -6.88 -0.77
N VAL A 234 5.65 -7.46 -1.89
CA VAL A 234 6.39 -8.48 -2.63
C VAL A 234 6.79 -7.88 -3.98
N THR A 235 8.02 -8.13 -4.42
CA THR A 235 8.46 -7.73 -5.77
C THR A 235 7.66 -8.48 -6.85
N ALA A 236 7.45 -7.86 -8.01
CA ALA A 236 6.64 -8.45 -9.09
C ALA A 236 7.16 -9.80 -9.59
N ASP A 237 8.49 -10.00 -9.52
CA ASP A 237 9.10 -11.28 -9.84
C ASP A 237 9.03 -12.33 -8.71
N GLY A 238 8.45 -11.96 -7.57
CA GLY A 238 8.33 -12.83 -6.40
C GLY A 238 9.65 -13.13 -5.69
N SER A 239 10.76 -12.51 -6.09
CA SER A 239 12.09 -12.84 -5.56
C SER A 239 12.33 -12.35 -4.13
N LYS A 240 11.68 -11.25 -3.74
CA LYS A 240 11.82 -10.64 -2.41
C LYS A 240 10.48 -10.19 -1.84
N ALA A 241 10.38 -10.22 -0.53
CA ALA A 241 9.35 -9.50 0.19
C ALA A 241 9.96 -8.54 1.21
N TYR A 242 9.26 -7.43 1.48
CA TYR A 242 9.64 -6.43 2.48
C TYR A 242 8.53 -6.31 3.52
N VAL A 243 8.92 -6.30 4.79
CA VAL A 243 7.98 -6.25 5.91
C VAL A 243 8.35 -5.10 6.84
N ALA A 244 7.43 -4.16 7.03
CA ALA A 244 7.58 -3.08 8.00
C ALA A 244 7.44 -3.63 9.43
N LEU A 245 8.42 -3.40 10.30
CA LEU A 245 8.44 -3.91 11.68
C LEU A 245 8.18 -2.80 12.71
N GLY A 246 7.14 -2.00 12.50
CA GLY A 246 6.59 -0.99 13.42
C GLY A 246 7.60 -0.32 14.36
N PRO A 247 7.48 -0.52 15.69
CA PRO A 247 8.35 0.13 16.68
C PRO A 247 9.83 -0.26 16.62
N ALA A 248 10.16 -1.37 15.93
CA ALA A 248 11.56 -1.75 15.72
C ALA A 248 12.30 -0.82 14.76
N ASN A 249 11.59 0.08 14.04
CA ASN A 249 12.18 1.03 13.10
C ASN A 249 13.00 0.32 12.01
N ARG A 250 12.48 -0.80 11.52
CA ARG A 250 13.14 -1.68 10.54
C ARG A 250 12.18 -2.10 9.45
N VAL A 251 12.75 -2.34 8.29
CA VAL A 251 12.11 -3.14 7.25
C VAL A 251 12.89 -4.45 7.13
N ALA A 252 12.22 -5.58 7.31
CA ALA A 252 12.82 -6.88 7.05
C ALA A 252 12.82 -7.15 5.55
N VAL A 253 13.94 -7.67 5.03
CA VAL A 253 14.06 -8.22 3.69
C VAL A 253 13.92 -9.74 3.80
N VAL A 254 13.03 -10.29 3.00
CA VAL A 254 12.67 -11.71 3.02
C VAL A 254 12.92 -12.31 1.64
N ASP A 255 13.62 -13.43 1.57
CA ASP A 255 13.80 -14.19 0.34
C ASP A 255 12.46 -14.83 -0.08
N GLY A 256 12.00 -14.54 -1.30
CA GLY A 256 10.67 -14.95 -1.77
C GLY A 256 10.54 -16.43 -2.11
N ALA A 257 11.65 -17.15 -2.30
CA ALA A 257 11.61 -18.59 -2.56
C ALA A 257 11.53 -19.43 -1.28
N THR A 258 12.17 -18.94 -0.21
CA THR A 258 12.27 -19.67 1.07
C THR A 258 11.42 -19.08 2.18
N TRP A 259 11.00 -17.83 2.03
CA TRP A 259 10.35 -17.03 3.08
C TRP A 259 11.19 -16.93 4.35
N GLU A 260 12.52 -16.86 4.20
CA GLU A 260 13.46 -16.60 5.29
C GLU A 260 13.89 -15.14 5.28
N VAL A 261 14.05 -14.55 6.46
CA VAL A 261 14.58 -13.18 6.58
C VAL A 261 16.06 -13.17 6.25
N THR A 262 16.46 -12.31 5.33
CA THR A 262 17.86 -12.18 4.88
C THR A 262 18.55 -10.94 5.44
N ASP A 263 17.80 -9.86 5.71
CA ASP A 263 18.37 -8.60 6.23
C ASP A 263 17.31 -7.76 6.97
N TYR A 264 17.78 -6.73 7.68
CA TYR A 264 16.98 -5.72 8.37
C TYR A 264 17.49 -4.31 8.11
N LEU A 265 16.74 -3.52 7.38
CA LEU A 265 17.08 -2.16 7.01
C LEU A 265 16.60 -1.17 8.08
N LEU A 266 17.50 -0.35 8.60
CA LEU A 266 17.14 0.70 9.55
C LEU A 266 16.48 1.86 8.81
N VAL A 267 15.26 2.21 9.21
CA VAL A 267 14.46 3.30 8.66
C VAL A 267 14.08 4.31 9.74
N GLY A 268 13.18 5.24 9.45
CA GLY A 268 12.69 6.18 10.46
C GLY A 268 11.84 5.50 11.55
N GLN A 269 11.33 6.30 12.51
CA GLN A 269 10.68 5.76 13.69
C GLN A 269 9.20 5.40 13.44
N ARG A 270 8.80 4.23 13.92
CA ARG A 270 7.45 3.66 13.79
C ARG A 270 7.05 3.53 12.32
N VAL A 271 7.70 2.59 11.62
CA VAL A 271 7.36 2.29 10.23
C VAL A 271 5.98 1.63 10.12
N TRP A 272 5.14 2.15 9.20
CA TRP A 272 3.78 1.65 8.98
C TRP A 272 3.63 0.94 7.66
N GLN A 273 3.56 1.68 6.56
CA GLN A 273 3.25 1.15 5.24
C GLN A 273 4.44 1.24 4.29
N LEU A 274 4.35 0.46 3.25
CA LEU A 274 5.35 0.32 2.20
C LEU A 274 4.67 0.49 0.83
N ALA A 275 5.36 1.09 -0.14
CA ALA A 275 4.96 1.07 -1.55
C ALA A 275 6.17 1.07 -2.46
N PHE A 276 6.11 0.33 -3.55
CA PHE A 276 7.11 0.41 -4.60
C PHE A 276 6.87 1.64 -5.51
N SER A 277 7.96 2.14 -6.12
CA SER A 277 7.85 2.91 -7.37
C SER A 277 7.23 2.03 -8.47
N PRO A 278 6.58 2.61 -9.50
CA PRO A 278 5.97 1.81 -10.58
C PRO A 278 6.95 0.87 -11.28
N ASP A 279 8.21 1.28 -11.44
CA ASP A 279 9.30 0.45 -12.00
C ASP A 279 9.95 -0.49 -10.98
N GLN A 280 9.48 -0.48 -9.73
CA GLN A 280 10.00 -1.24 -8.58
C GLN A 280 11.50 -1.03 -8.27
N LYS A 281 12.07 0.05 -8.74
CA LYS A 281 13.44 0.42 -8.43
C LYS A 281 13.60 0.88 -6.97
N TYR A 282 12.58 1.55 -6.46
CA TYR A 282 12.56 2.07 -5.09
C TYR A 282 11.38 1.50 -4.30
N LEU A 283 11.62 1.33 -3.00
CA LEU A 283 10.59 1.07 -2.00
C LEU A 283 10.53 2.27 -1.05
N PHE A 284 9.34 2.80 -0.82
CA PHE A 284 9.06 3.89 0.10
C PHE A 284 8.46 3.35 1.39
N THR A 285 8.87 3.90 2.53
CA THR A 285 8.30 3.59 3.85
C THR A 285 7.66 4.83 4.45
N THR A 286 6.60 4.67 5.22
CA THR A 286 6.08 5.75 6.06
C THR A 286 6.53 5.55 7.50
N ASN A 287 7.14 6.57 8.10
CA ASN A 287 7.72 6.51 9.44
C ASN A 287 7.00 7.51 10.37
N GLY A 288 5.92 7.03 11.01
CA GLY A 288 4.93 7.87 11.67
C GLY A 288 5.49 8.75 12.79
N ASN A 289 6.44 8.25 13.59
CA ASN A 289 6.95 9.02 14.74
C ASN A 289 8.11 9.96 14.40
N SER A 290 8.77 9.77 13.27
CA SER A 290 9.83 10.69 12.79
C SER A 290 9.35 11.65 11.72
N ASN A 291 8.08 11.55 11.27
CA ASN A 291 7.46 12.42 10.26
C ASN A 291 8.23 12.43 8.93
N ASP A 292 8.72 11.28 8.51
CA ASP A 292 9.48 11.13 7.28
C ASP A 292 9.07 9.88 6.49
N ILE A 293 9.52 9.79 5.26
CA ILE A 293 9.59 8.56 4.49
C ILE A 293 11.04 8.16 4.31
N SER A 294 11.35 6.86 4.34
CA SER A 294 12.65 6.36 3.89
C SER A 294 12.53 5.79 2.48
N ILE A 295 13.57 5.99 1.68
CA ILE A 295 13.68 5.51 0.31
C ILE A 295 14.73 4.42 0.29
N ILE A 296 14.34 3.23 -0.15
CA ILE A 296 15.18 2.04 -0.22
C ILE A 296 15.39 1.73 -1.71
N ASP A 297 16.65 1.53 -2.11
CA ASP A 297 16.99 0.98 -3.42
C ASP A 297 16.79 -0.55 -3.36
N VAL A 298 15.87 -1.06 -4.21
CA VAL A 298 15.46 -2.48 -4.19
C VAL A 298 16.55 -3.42 -4.69
N ALA A 299 17.44 -2.92 -5.54
CA ALA A 299 18.52 -3.75 -6.10
C ALA A 299 19.63 -4.01 -5.10
N SER A 300 19.96 -3.03 -4.26
CA SER A 300 21.03 -3.13 -3.25
C SER A 300 20.53 -3.41 -1.84
N ASP A 301 19.22 -3.29 -1.57
CA ASP A 301 18.61 -3.32 -0.23
C ASP A 301 19.22 -2.25 0.71
N GLU A 302 19.49 -1.05 0.18
CA GLU A 302 20.07 0.06 0.94
C GLU A 302 19.07 1.20 1.11
N VAL A 303 19.01 1.76 2.33
CA VAL A 303 18.30 3.02 2.57
C VAL A 303 19.16 4.17 2.04
N ILE A 304 18.73 4.77 0.92
CA ILE A 304 19.52 5.81 0.24
C ILE A 304 19.20 7.22 0.71
N ARG A 305 18.00 7.45 1.28
CA ARG A 305 17.56 8.77 1.71
C ARG A 305 16.37 8.68 2.66
N SER A 306 16.22 9.66 3.56
CA SER A 306 14.98 9.96 4.28
C SER A 306 14.55 11.39 3.96
N VAL A 307 13.24 11.60 3.80
CA VAL A 307 12.66 12.90 3.42
C VAL A 307 11.54 13.23 4.40
N GLN A 308 11.61 14.43 5.02
CA GLN A 308 10.57 14.93 5.91
C GLN A 308 9.27 15.19 5.12
N VAL A 309 8.15 14.77 5.68
CA VAL A 309 6.79 14.95 5.15
C VAL A 309 5.89 15.59 6.22
N GLY A 310 4.58 15.42 6.16
CA GLY A 310 3.68 15.93 7.20
C GLY A 310 3.70 15.14 8.50
N GLU A 311 2.80 15.47 9.43
CA GLU A 311 2.76 14.87 10.77
C GLU A 311 2.12 13.47 10.74
N GLN A 312 2.84 12.48 11.26
CA GLN A 312 2.49 11.06 11.31
C GLN A 312 2.10 10.48 9.94
N PRO A 313 3.05 10.35 9.00
CA PRO A 313 2.79 9.70 7.72
C PRO A 313 2.37 8.25 7.95
N TRP A 314 1.26 7.84 7.28
CA TRP A 314 0.68 6.52 7.46
C TRP A 314 0.68 5.70 6.17
N GLY A 315 0.10 6.20 5.09
CA GLY A 315 0.02 5.54 3.79
C GLY A 315 0.92 6.19 2.75
N VAL A 316 1.31 5.43 1.74
CA VAL A 316 2.12 5.90 0.61
C VAL A 316 1.74 5.17 -0.67
N VAL A 317 1.70 5.91 -1.79
CA VAL A 317 1.53 5.38 -3.15
C VAL A 317 2.36 6.18 -4.13
N ALA A 318 2.91 5.51 -5.14
CA ALA A 318 3.63 6.16 -6.23
C ALA A 318 2.90 5.94 -7.56
N VAL A 319 2.90 6.97 -8.42
CA VAL A 319 2.33 6.97 -9.78
C VAL A 319 3.36 7.50 -10.78
N GLU A 320 3.19 7.11 -12.07
CA GLU A 320 3.99 7.63 -13.19
C GLU A 320 3.60 9.06 -13.57
#